data_467c05eae05807750e507d1cfe277346
#
_entry.id   467c05eae05807750e507d1cfe277346
#
_cell.length_a   1.000
_cell.length_b   1.000
_cell.length_c   1.000
_cell.angle_alpha   90.00
_cell.angle_beta   90.00
_cell.angle_gamma   90.00
#
_symmetry.space_group_name_H-M   'P 1'
#
loop_
_entity.id
_entity.type
_entity.pdbx_description
1 polymer ?
#
loop_
_entity_poly.entity_id
_entity_poly.type
_entity_poly.pdbx_seq_one_letter_code
_entity_poly.pdbx_strand_id
1 'polypeptide(L)'
;MPESLTVLGIESSCDETAVAILRSAGEGKAPEILSSIISSQIAIHRRHGGVVPELASRNHSADLPGVIRAACREAGVTPADIDVFGATGGPGLVAALLVGNSTAKALALATGKPFVSVNHLEGHLLSPFLKRPGGPVPHLGMVVSGGHTLFVDVRGVGDYRLLGRSLDDAAGEAFDKVGKMLG
;
A
#
# COMPACT_ATOMS: atom_id res chain seq x y z
N MET A 1 -6.13 -25.83 0.14
CA MET A 1 -5.18 -24.69 0.26
C MET A 1 -4.38 -24.91 1.53
N PRO A 2 -3.14 -24.42 1.67
CA PRO A 2 -2.41 -24.52 2.93
C PRO A 2 -3.24 -23.88 4.05
N GLU A 3 -3.18 -24.43 5.26
CA GLU A 3 -3.98 -23.97 6.42
C GLU A 3 -3.68 -22.52 6.82
N SER A 4 -2.51 -22.01 6.51
CA SER A 4 -2.14 -20.61 6.71
C SER A 4 -1.12 -20.18 5.64
N LEU A 5 -1.19 -18.90 5.23
CA LEU A 5 -0.23 -18.27 4.33
C LEU A 5 0.33 -17.01 5.03
N THR A 6 1.66 -16.87 4.99
CA THR A 6 2.35 -15.65 5.43
C THR A 6 2.66 -14.78 4.22
N VAL A 7 2.17 -13.55 4.23
CA VAL A 7 2.26 -12.60 3.10
C VAL A 7 3.05 -11.37 3.53
N LEU A 8 4.00 -10.93 2.72
CA LEU A 8 4.69 -9.66 2.88
C LEU A 8 4.23 -8.70 1.79
N GLY A 9 3.70 -7.56 2.18
CA GLY A 9 3.27 -6.48 1.28
C GLY A 9 4.17 -5.25 1.40
N ILE A 10 4.52 -4.65 0.25
CA ILE A 10 5.32 -3.42 0.15
C ILE A 10 4.47 -2.32 -0.49
N GLU A 11 4.43 -1.16 0.17
CA GLU A 11 3.83 0.07 -0.36
C GLU A 11 4.91 1.15 -0.50
N SER A 12 5.00 1.73 -1.70
CA SER A 12 5.93 2.82 -2.02
C SER A 12 5.38 3.75 -3.11
N SER A 13 4.06 3.91 -3.21
CA SER A 13 3.44 4.62 -4.34
C SER A 13 3.62 6.14 -4.31
N CYS A 14 3.91 6.75 -3.16
CA CYS A 14 4.02 8.19 -3.01
C CYS A 14 5.18 8.60 -2.09
N ASP A 15 4.91 8.96 -0.84
CA ASP A 15 5.88 9.52 0.10
C ASP A 15 6.00 8.73 1.41
N GLU A 16 5.46 7.52 1.43
CA GLU A 16 5.60 6.60 2.55
C GLU A 16 6.16 5.27 2.09
N THR A 17 7.23 4.81 2.75
CA THR A 17 7.78 3.47 2.58
C THR A 17 7.17 2.58 3.64
N ALA A 18 6.31 1.64 3.25
CA ALA A 18 5.68 0.75 4.22
C ALA A 18 5.86 -0.72 3.85
N VAL A 19 6.00 -1.55 4.89
CA VAL A 19 6.03 -3.02 4.78
C VAL A 19 5.15 -3.60 5.88
N ALA A 20 4.23 -4.48 5.47
CA ALA A 20 3.41 -5.24 6.41
C ALA A 20 3.58 -6.74 6.17
N ILE A 21 3.54 -7.51 7.25
CA ILE A 21 3.52 -8.97 7.21
C ILE A 21 2.25 -9.45 7.90
N LEU A 22 1.48 -10.24 7.14
CA LEU A 22 0.21 -10.78 7.59
C LEU A 22 0.22 -12.30 7.51
N ARG A 23 -0.53 -12.95 8.39
CA ARG A 23 -0.78 -14.39 8.34
C ARG A 23 -2.26 -14.65 8.14
N SER A 24 -2.60 -15.44 7.11
CA SER A 24 -3.97 -15.94 6.92
C SER A 24 -4.35 -16.86 8.08
N ALA A 25 -5.52 -16.66 8.64
CA ALA A 25 -6.05 -17.51 9.73
C ALA A 25 -7.03 -18.59 9.20
N GLY A 26 -7.06 -18.81 7.88
CA GLY A 26 -7.99 -19.72 7.21
C GLY A 26 -9.23 -19.03 6.67
N GLU A 27 -10.06 -19.78 5.98
CA GLU A 27 -11.26 -19.25 5.31
C GLU A 27 -12.23 -18.62 6.31
N GLY A 28 -12.77 -17.46 5.95
CA GLY A 28 -13.75 -16.73 6.77
C GLY A 28 -13.20 -16.04 8.01
N LYS A 29 -11.91 -16.15 8.30
CA LYS A 29 -11.28 -15.47 9.43
C LYS A 29 -10.53 -14.23 8.96
N ALA A 30 -10.45 -13.22 9.83
CA ALA A 30 -9.59 -12.07 9.58
C ALA A 30 -8.11 -12.50 9.66
N PRO A 31 -7.23 -11.98 8.80
CA PRO A 31 -5.80 -12.24 8.89
C PRO A 31 -5.22 -11.63 10.18
N GLU A 32 -4.20 -12.27 10.69
CA GLU A 32 -3.37 -11.73 11.77
C GLU A 32 -2.33 -10.76 11.17
N ILE A 33 -2.22 -9.56 11.73
CA ILE A 33 -1.18 -8.60 11.36
C ILE A 33 0.03 -8.90 12.27
N LEU A 34 1.09 -9.48 11.70
CA LEU A 34 2.31 -9.82 12.44
C LEU A 34 3.22 -8.60 12.61
N SER A 35 3.25 -7.72 11.60
CA SER A 35 3.97 -6.44 11.66
C SER A 35 3.41 -5.45 10.65
N SER A 36 3.60 -4.14 10.95
CA SER A 36 3.25 -3.05 10.03
C SER A 36 4.18 -1.87 10.30
N ILE A 37 5.22 -1.72 9.49
CA ILE A 37 6.27 -0.71 9.65
C ILE A 37 6.10 0.34 8.55
N ILE A 38 6.11 1.60 8.96
CA ILE A 38 5.99 2.76 8.06
C ILE A 38 7.14 3.72 8.30
N SER A 39 7.84 4.11 7.23
CA SER A 39 8.80 5.22 7.20
C SER A 39 8.21 6.34 6.36
N SER A 40 7.80 7.43 7.03
CA SER A 40 7.16 8.57 6.36
C SER A 40 8.19 9.62 5.94
N GLN A 41 8.05 10.12 4.72
CA GLN A 41 8.89 11.16 4.15
C GLN A 41 8.27 12.55 4.25
N ILE A 42 7.14 12.72 4.96
CA ILE A 42 6.41 13.99 5.10
C ILE A 42 7.35 15.12 5.53
N ALA A 43 8.21 14.89 6.54
CA ALA A 43 9.15 15.91 7.04
C ALA A 43 10.15 16.37 5.97
N ILE A 44 10.53 15.49 5.06
CA ILE A 44 11.45 15.77 3.96
C ILE A 44 10.76 16.63 2.90
N HIS A 45 9.58 16.20 2.48
CA HIS A 45 8.81 16.86 1.42
C HIS A 45 8.19 18.19 1.83
N ARG A 46 7.88 18.36 3.13
CA ARG A 46 7.32 19.61 3.68
C ARG A 46 8.15 20.85 3.31
N ARG A 47 9.49 20.70 3.26
CA ARG A 47 10.41 21.80 2.89
C ARG A 47 10.25 22.25 1.43
N HIS A 48 9.65 21.44 0.60
CA HIS A 48 9.44 21.70 -0.83
C HIS A 48 7.99 22.08 -1.14
N GLY A 49 7.12 22.14 -0.12
CA GLY A 49 5.70 22.49 -0.27
C GLY A 49 4.85 21.39 -0.92
N GLY A 50 5.36 20.16 -1.02
CA GLY A 50 4.68 19.01 -1.61
C GLY A 50 5.67 17.89 -1.98
N VAL A 51 5.15 16.77 -2.45
CA VAL A 51 5.97 15.61 -2.80
C VAL A 51 6.84 15.88 -4.03
N VAL A 52 8.14 15.62 -3.91
CA VAL A 52 9.13 15.68 -5.01
C VAL A 52 9.41 14.24 -5.46
N PRO A 53 8.94 13.82 -6.66
CA PRO A 53 8.98 12.41 -7.08
C PRO A 53 10.38 11.78 -7.07
N GLU A 54 11.39 12.51 -7.51
CA GLU A 54 12.78 12.02 -7.53
C GLU A 54 13.33 11.82 -6.11
N LEU A 55 13.03 12.75 -5.21
CA LEU A 55 13.44 12.65 -3.82
C LEU A 55 12.73 11.47 -3.14
N ALA A 56 11.44 11.28 -3.42
CA ALA A 56 10.66 10.15 -2.90
C ALA A 56 11.28 8.81 -3.30
N SER A 57 11.58 8.61 -4.59
CA SER A 57 12.16 7.35 -5.07
C SER A 57 13.54 7.05 -4.47
N ARG A 58 14.39 8.08 -4.30
CA ARG A 58 15.70 7.92 -3.65
C ARG A 58 15.57 7.51 -2.19
N ASN A 59 14.64 8.14 -1.46
CA ASN A 59 14.38 7.79 -0.06
C ASN A 59 13.80 6.38 0.07
N HIS A 60 12.85 5.98 -0.79
CA HIS A 60 12.36 4.60 -0.82
C HIS A 60 13.51 3.60 -0.99
N SER A 61 14.44 3.87 -1.92
CA SER A 61 15.59 2.98 -2.15
C SER A 61 16.51 2.88 -0.93
N ALA A 62 16.68 3.97 -0.19
CA ALA A 62 17.51 3.98 1.02
C ALA A 62 16.82 3.30 2.21
N ASP A 63 15.53 3.54 2.41
CA ASP A 63 14.79 3.11 3.59
C ASP A 63 14.28 1.67 3.51
N LEU A 64 13.82 1.25 2.32
CA LEU A 64 13.10 -0.01 2.15
C LEU A 64 13.84 -1.24 2.70
N PRO A 65 15.18 -1.41 2.52
CA PRO A 65 15.88 -2.53 3.12
C PRO A 65 15.83 -2.52 4.66
N GLY A 66 15.85 -1.34 5.27
CA GLY A 66 15.71 -1.16 6.72
C GLY A 66 14.32 -1.51 7.21
N VAL A 67 13.30 -1.03 6.50
CA VAL A 67 11.88 -1.27 6.81
C VAL A 67 11.53 -2.75 6.69
N ILE A 68 12.01 -3.45 5.64
CA ILE A 68 11.82 -4.91 5.47
C ILE A 68 12.45 -5.66 6.65
N ARG A 69 13.70 -5.34 7.02
CA ARG A 69 14.36 -6.00 8.15
C ARG A 69 13.61 -5.75 9.46
N ALA A 70 13.09 -4.55 9.69
CA ALA A 70 12.30 -4.21 10.86
C ALA A 70 11.00 -5.02 10.90
N ALA A 71 10.27 -5.08 9.78
CA ALA A 71 9.03 -5.84 9.65
C ALA A 71 9.25 -7.34 9.91
N CYS A 72 10.26 -7.94 9.31
CA CYS A 72 10.61 -9.35 9.52
C CYS A 72 10.97 -9.63 11.00
N ARG A 73 11.76 -8.75 11.62
CA ARG A 73 12.15 -8.89 13.02
C ARG A 73 10.95 -8.79 13.97
N GLU A 74 10.06 -7.82 13.77
CA GLU A 74 8.83 -7.65 14.56
C GLU A 74 7.89 -8.84 14.41
N ALA A 75 7.74 -9.35 13.18
CA ALA A 75 6.93 -10.52 12.87
C ALA A 75 7.55 -11.85 13.33
N GLY A 76 8.83 -11.87 13.72
CA GLY A 76 9.56 -13.11 14.10
C GLY A 76 9.77 -14.05 12.92
N VAL A 77 9.89 -13.54 11.68
CA VAL A 77 10.06 -14.33 10.46
C VAL A 77 11.26 -13.85 9.65
N THR A 78 11.73 -14.71 8.74
CA THR A 78 12.72 -14.38 7.71
C THR A 78 12.04 -14.30 6.33
N PRO A 79 12.68 -13.73 5.30
CA PRO A 79 12.12 -13.77 3.94
C PRO A 79 11.83 -15.18 3.40
N ALA A 80 12.52 -16.20 3.91
CA ALA A 80 12.28 -17.61 3.52
C ALA A 80 10.96 -18.17 4.05
N ASP A 81 10.45 -17.60 5.15
CA ASP A 81 9.19 -17.99 5.79
C ASP A 81 7.96 -17.30 5.15
N ILE A 82 8.18 -16.40 4.20
CA ILE A 82 7.11 -15.72 3.45
C ILE A 82 6.65 -16.66 2.31
N ASP A 83 5.34 -16.81 2.19
CA ASP A 83 4.72 -17.63 1.14
C ASP A 83 4.38 -16.82 -0.11
N VAL A 84 4.06 -15.53 0.03
CA VAL A 84 3.70 -14.64 -1.07
C VAL A 84 4.28 -13.25 -0.82
N PHE A 85 4.91 -12.67 -1.83
CA PHE A 85 5.33 -11.28 -1.83
C PHE A 85 4.38 -10.44 -2.68
N GLY A 86 3.96 -9.30 -2.14
CA GLY A 86 3.12 -8.34 -2.83
C GLY A 86 3.74 -6.95 -2.85
N ALA A 87 3.43 -6.17 -3.87
CA ALA A 87 3.74 -4.74 -3.87
C ALA A 87 2.70 -3.96 -4.65
N THR A 88 2.53 -2.69 -4.30
CA THR A 88 1.67 -1.78 -5.03
C THR A 88 2.22 -1.56 -6.44
N GLY A 89 1.40 -1.90 -7.45
CA GLY A 89 1.75 -1.76 -8.87
C GLY A 89 1.29 -0.45 -9.51
N GLY A 90 0.40 0.27 -8.84
CA GLY A 90 -0.17 1.54 -9.28
C GLY A 90 -1.62 1.71 -8.83
N PRO A 91 -2.18 2.94 -9.02
CA PRO A 91 -1.52 4.17 -9.44
C PRO A 91 -0.54 4.73 -8.40
N GLY A 92 0.36 5.62 -8.83
CA GLY A 92 1.36 6.28 -7.98
C GLY A 92 2.51 6.88 -8.77
N LEU A 93 3.51 7.39 -8.08
CA LEU A 93 4.74 7.93 -8.69
C LEU A 93 5.55 6.78 -9.29
N VAL A 94 5.77 6.81 -10.60
CA VAL A 94 6.37 5.69 -11.36
C VAL A 94 7.70 5.23 -10.78
N ALA A 95 8.62 6.17 -10.50
CA ALA A 95 9.94 5.83 -9.95
C ALA A 95 9.85 5.26 -8.52
N ALA A 96 8.91 5.72 -7.71
CA ALA A 96 8.66 5.22 -6.37
C ALA A 96 8.06 3.80 -6.41
N LEU A 97 7.05 3.57 -7.26
CA LEU A 97 6.46 2.25 -7.51
C LEU A 97 7.51 1.22 -7.95
N LEU A 98 8.44 1.62 -8.83
CA LEU A 98 9.50 0.74 -9.31
C LEU A 98 10.39 0.22 -8.17
N VAL A 99 10.66 1.02 -7.14
CA VAL A 99 11.47 0.59 -5.99
C VAL A 99 10.79 -0.57 -5.25
N GLY A 100 9.53 -0.39 -4.83
CA GLY A 100 8.79 -1.43 -4.11
C GLY A 100 8.56 -2.69 -4.94
N ASN A 101 8.11 -2.52 -6.20
CA ASN A 101 7.86 -3.63 -7.11
C ASN A 101 9.12 -4.44 -7.42
N SER A 102 10.23 -3.78 -7.75
CA SER A 102 11.49 -4.47 -8.06
C SER A 102 12.02 -5.22 -6.84
N THR A 103 11.92 -4.62 -5.66
CA THR A 103 12.35 -5.26 -4.41
C THR A 103 11.50 -6.50 -4.09
N ALA A 104 10.17 -6.37 -4.16
CA ALA A 104 9.28 -7.52 -3.90
C ALA A 104 9.49 -8.65 -4.91
N LYS A 105 9.67 -8.33 -6.20
CA LYS A 105 9.98 -9.31 -7.24
C LYS A 105 11.33 -9.99 -7.02
N ALA A 106 12.34 -9.23 -6.62
CA ALA A 106 13.67 -9.78 -6.32
C ALA A 106 13.61 -10.76 -5.13
N LEU A 107 12.88 -10.40 -4.07
CA LEU A 107 12.67 -11.29 -2.92
C LEU A 107 11.90 -12.57 -3.32
N ALA A 108 10.82 -12.41 -4.09
CA ALA A 108 10.04 -13.53 -4.60
C ALA A 108 10.90 -14.49 -5.44
N LEU A 109 11.72 -13.93 -6.36
CA LEU A 109 12.64 -14.71 -7.18
C LEU A 109 13.70 -15.42 -6.34
N ALA A 110 14.33 -14.72 -5.40
CA ALA A 110 15.38 -15.27 -4.54
C ALA A 110 14.90 -16.39 -3.63
N THR A 111 13.62 -16.37 -3.24
CA THR A 111 13.00 -17.38 -2.36
C THR A 111 12.20 -18.43 -3.12
N GLY A 112 12.05 -18.29 -4.45
CA GLY A 112 11.23 -19.19 -5.27
C GLY A 112 9.73 -19.09 -4.97
N LYS A 113 9.27 -17.94 -4.46
CA LYS A 113 7.88 -17.70 -4.05
C LYS A 113 7.13 -16.83 -5.06
N PRO A 114 5.78 -16.89 -5.11
CA PRO A 114 4.98 -16.06 -5.99
C PRO A 114 5.05 -14.56 -5.62
N PHE A 115 4.89 -13.72 -6.64
CA PHE A 115 4.72 -12.26 -6.53
C PHE A 115 3.33 -11.87 -7.02
N VAL A 116 2.70 -10.91 -6.30
CA VAL A 116 1.40 -10.33 -6.66
C VAL A 116 1.52 -8.82 -6.73
N SER A 117 1.08 -8.23 -7.84
CA SER A 117 0.94 -6.77 -7.97
C SER A 117 -0.44 -6.34 -7.51
N VAL A 118 -0.51 -5.37 -6.60
CA VAL A 118 -1.76 -4.90 -5.99
C VAL A 118 -2.06 -3.48 -6.47
N ASN A 119 -3.34 -3.19 -6.74
CA ASN A 119 -3.77 -1.84 -7.05
C ASN A 119 -3.85 -0.99 -5.78
N HIS A 120 -3.23 0.19 -5.78
CA HIS A 120 -3.19 1.11 -4.64
C HIS A 120 -4.59 1.52 -4.13
N LEU A 121 -5.50 1.84 -5.06
CA LEU A 121 -6.87 2.24 -4.71
C LEU A 121 -7.69 1.08 -4.17
N GLU A 122 -7.47 -0.13 -4.67
CA GLU A 122 -8.05 -1.34 -4.13
C GLU A 122 -7.60 -1.57 -2.69
N GLY A 123 -6.30 -1.36 -2.40
CA GLY A 123 -5.77 -1.39 -1.04
C GLY A 123 -6.51 -0.44 -0.11
N HIS A 124 -6.79 0.79 -0.55
CA HIS A 124 -7.59 1.75 0.22
C HIS A 124 -9.03 1.29 0.43
N LEU A 125 -9.71 0.82 -0.63
CA LEU A 125 -11.11 0.37 -0.56
C LEU A 125 -11.29 -0.85 0.36
N LEU A 126 -10.29 -1.75 0.42
CA LEU A 126 -10.37 -2.98 1.20
C LEU A 126 -9.80 -2.87 2.61
N SER A 127 -8.95 -1.86 2.89
CA SER A 127 -8.29 -1.69 4.19
C SER A 127 -9.24 -1.64 5.40
N PRO A 128 -10.45 -1.04 5.34
CA PRO A 128 -11.39 -1.04 6.46
C PRO A 128 -11.86 -2.44 6.88
N PHE A 129 -11.75 -3.41 5.97
CA PHE A 129 -12.21 -4.79 6.20
C PHE A 129 -11.09 -5.73 6.66
N LEU A 130 -9.85 -5.25 6.80
CA LEU A 130 -8.70 -6.09 7.10
C LEU A 130 -8.88 -6.91 8.40
N LYS A 131 -9.51 -6.31 9.42
CA LYS A 131 -9.79 -6.98 10.70
C LYS A 131 -11.17 -7.61 10.78
N ARG A 132 -11.92 -7.64 9.69
CA ARG A 132 -13.30 -8.17 9.67
C ARG A 132 -13.29 -9.67 9.34
N PRO A 133 -13.88 -10.52 10.17
CA PRO A 133 -14.18 -11.91 9.79
C PRO A 133 -15.08 -11.93 8.54
N GLY A 134 -14.80 -12.84 7.60
CA GLY A 134 -15.52 -12.93 6.34
C GLY A 134 -15.04 -11.96 5.26
N GLY A 135 -14.12 -11.02 5.59
CA GLY A 135 -13.53 -10.09 4.64
C GLY A 135 -14.46 -8.97 4.16
N PRO A 136 -14.18 -8.39 2.99
CA PRO A 136 -14.97 -7.31 2.41
C PRO A 136 -16.39 -7.74 2.07
N VAL A 137 -17.34 -6.81 2.25
CA VAL A 137 -18.74 -6.96 1.81
C VAL A 137 -19.04 -5.93 0.75
N PRO A 138 -20.09 -6.12 -0.06
CA PRO A 138 -20.56 -5.10 -0.99
C PRO A 138 -20.84 -3.78 -0.26
N HIS A 139 -20.26 -2.68 -0.78
CA HIS A 139 -20.39 -1.36 -0.18
C HIS A 139 -20.12 -0.24 -1.18
N LEU A 140 -20.55 0.97 -0.83
CA LEU A 140 -20.14 2.17 -1.54
C LEU A 140 -18.85 2.70 -0.91
N GLY A 141 -17.75 2.68 -1.68
CA GLY A 141 -16.46 3.23 -1.29
C GLY A 141 -16.28 4.67 -1.76
N MET A 142 -15.73 5.51 -0.91
CA MET A 142 -15.22 6.84 -1.28
C MET A 142 -13.74 6.91 -0.97
N VAL A 143 -12.93 7.20 -1.99
CA VAL A 143 -11.50 7.49 -1.82
C VAL A 143 -11.30 8.99 -1.92
N VAL A 144 -10.66 9.59 -0.91
CA VAL A 144 -10.31 11.01 -0.85
C VAL A 144 -8.84 11.12 -0.48
N SER A 145 -8.03 11.63 -1.40
CA SER A 145 -6.59 11.80 -1.19
C SER A 145 -6.07 13.04 -1.94
N GLY A 146 -4.77 13.30 -1.84
CA GLY A 146 -4.11 14.37 -2.61
C GLY A 146 -4.15 14.14 -4.13
N GLY A 147 -4.21 12.88 -4.59
CA GLY A 147 -4.22 12.55 -6.02
C GLY A 147 -5.54 12.01 -6.56
N HIS A 148 -6.45 11.58 -5.69
CA HIS A 148 -7.66 10.88 -6.11
C HIS A 148 -8.87 11.28 -5.27
N THR A 149 -10.00 11.56 -5.96
CA THR A 149 -11.33 11.67 -5.35
C THR A 149 -12.30 10.93 -6.23
N LEU A 150 -12.82 9.81 -5.73
CA LEU A 150 -13.69 8.94 -6.51
C LEU A 150 -14.70 8.18 -5.63
N PHE A 151 -15.84 7.85 -6.24
CA PHE A 151 -16.86 6.96 -5.70
C PHE A 151 -16.86 5.64 -6.46
N VAL A 152 -16.90 4.53 -5.73
CA VAL A 152 -16.84 3.18 -6.28
C VAL A 152 -17.93 2.30 -5.65
N ASP A 153 -18.72 1.64 -6.48
CA ASP A 153 -19.56 0.53 -6.08
C ASP A 153 -18.67 -0.73 -6.00
N VAL A 154 -18.36 -1.14 -4.79
CA VAL A 154 -17.55 -2.33 -4.48
C VAL A 154 -18.50 -3.50 -4.30
N ARG A 155 -18.52 -4.44 -5.23
CA ARG A 155 -19.38 -5.64 -5.19
C ARG A 155 -18.67 -6.84 -4.59
N GLY A 156 -17.34 -6.83 -4.65
CA GLY A 156 -16.45 -7.83 -4.11
C GLY A 156 -15.01 -7.51 -4.46
N VAL A 157 -14.07 -8.34 -3.98
CA VAL A 157 -12.66 -8.20 -4.35
C VAL A 157 -12.50 -8.43 -5.85
N GLY A 158 -11.91 -7.46 -6.55
CA GLY A 158 -11.74 -7.51 -8.02
C GLY A 158 -12.99 -7.10 -8.82
N ASP A 159 -14.14 -6.83 -8.19
CA ASP A 159 -15.37 -6.39 -8.86
C ASP A 159 -15.76 -4.98 -8.39
N TYR A 160 -15.29 -3.98 -9.17
CA TYR A 160 -15.42 -2.57 -8.87
C TYR A 160 -16.08 -1.82 -10.02
N ARG A 161 -17.10 -1.00 -9.71
CA ARG A 161 -17.71 -0.09 -10.66
C ARG A 161 -17.47 1.35 -10.25
N LEU A 162 -16.72 2.10 -11.05
CA LEU A 162 -16.57 3.54 -10.87
C LEU A 162 -17.91 4.24 -11.10
N LEU A 163 -18.41 4.96 -10.09
CA LEU A 163 -19.65 5.75 -10.17
C LEU A 163 -19.38 7.20 -10.51
N GLY A 164 -18.26 7.75 -10.03
CA GLY A 164 -17.87 9.13 -10.30
C GLY A 164 -16.47 9.43 -9.78
N ARG A 165 -15.87 10.48 -10.31
CA ARG A 165 -14.58 11.00 -9.89
C ARG A 165 -14.52 12.51 -10.04
N SER A 166 -13.61 13.19 -9.35
CA SER A 166 -13.30 14.59 -9.60
C SER A 166 -12.86 14.77 -11.05
N LEU A 167 -13.29 15.87 -11.68
CA LEU A 167 -12.94 16.23 -13.06
C LEU A 167 -11.72 17.15 -13.13
N ASP A 168 -11.37 17.78 -12.02
CA ASP A 168 -10.25 18.70 -11.85
C ASP A 168 -9.40 18.30 -10.64
N ASP A 169 -9.26 19.17 -9.64
CA ASP A 169 -8.47 18.89 -8.45
C ASP A 169 -9.09 17.76 -7.61
N ALA A 170 -8.25 16.86 -7.11
CA ALA A 170 -8.65 15.98 -6.04
C ALA A 170 -8.94 16.79 -4.76
N ALA A 171 -9.84 16.30 -3.91
CA ALA A 171 -10.25 17.01 -2.72
C ALA A 171 -9.07 17.35 -1.79
N GLY A 172 -8.12 16.42 -1.60
CA GLY A 172 -6.92 16.69 -0.81
C GLY A 172 -6.03 17.77 -1.42
N GLU A 173 -5.88 17.80 -2.75
CA GLU A 173 -5.18 18.87 -3.46
C GLU A 173 -5.88 20.22 -3.29
N ALA A 174 -7.22 20.24 -3.36
CA ALA A 174 -8.00 21.44 -3.13
C ALA A 174 -7.82 21.99 -1.69
N PHE A 175 -7.80 21.10 -0.69
CA PHE A 175 -7.49 21.48 0.70
C PHE A 175 -6.10 22.10 0.84
N ASP A 176 -5.09 21.52 0.22
CA ASP A 176 -3.72 22.03 0.26
C ASP A 176 -3.61 23.40 -0.42
N LYS A 177 -4.27 23.59 -1.56
CA LYS A 177 -4.30 24.89 -2.28
C LYS A 177 -4.96 25.97 -1.43
N VAL A 178 -6.13 25.68 -0.88
CA VAL A 178 -6.86 26.63 0.00
C VAL A 178 -6.06 26.91 1.26
N GLY A 179 -5.47 25.89 1.88
CA GLY A 179 -4.62 26.07 3.06
C GLY A 179 -3.45 27.01 2.80
N LYS A 180 -2.79 26.89 1.65
CA LYS A 180 -1.70 27.80 1.24
C LYS A 180 -2.18 29.23 0.97
N MET A 181 -3.42 29.42 0.51
CA MET A 181 -4.00 30.75 0.29
C MET A 181 -4.37 31.46 1.60
N LEU A 182 -4.64 30.69 2.65
CA LEU A 182 -5.01 31.22 3.96
C LEU A 182 -3.80 31.49 4.87
N GLY A 183 -2.59 31.06 4.52
CA GLY A 183 -1.35 31.17 5.31
C GLY A 183 -1.18 29.95 6.17
#